data_5480f7f011a9a63b16fad224358516b9
#
_entry.id   5480f7f011a9a63b16fad224358516b9
#
_cell.length_a   1.000
_cell.length_b   1.000
_cell.length_c   1.000
_cell.angle_alpha   90.00
_cell.angle_beta   90.00
_cell.angle_gamma   90.00
#
_symmetry.space_group_name_H-M   'P 1'
#
loop_
_entity.id
_entity.type
_entity.pdbx_description
1 polymer ?
#
loop_
_entity_poly.entity_id
_entity_poly.type
_entity_poly.pdbx_seq_one_letter_code
_entity_poly.pdbx_strand_id
1 'polypeptide(L)'
;EAVLQSLDALNIKYEINNRLVRGLDYYRRTTFEFTSTALEAAHTAIGGGGRYDGLVEALGGPATPGIGFALGLDRTLLACDAEQVFDAPQTAVDVFVVDTVDGRHAHELCHLLRSNGFRADRAYDLRSMKAQMKSADRSGAKIALIIGSEEVEKSSIMLRPMGSGEQYSIARKDLLGEVRKALDTK
;
A
#
# COMPACT_ATOMS: atom_id res chain seq x y z
N GLU A 1 21.95 -32.60 -11.81
CA GLU A 1 21.40 -33.85 -11.21
C GLU A 1 21.12 -33.65 -9.71
N ALA A 2 22.11 -33.30 -8.87
CA ALA A 2 21.94 -33.19 -7.41
C ALA A 2 20.79 -32.21 -6.99
N VAL A 3 20.63 -31.10 -7.68
CA VAL A 3 19.52 -30.12 -7.40
C VAL A 3 18.17 -30.78 -7.67
N LEU A 4 18.00 -31.47 -8.78
CA LEU A 4 16.76 -32.15 -9.12
C LEU A 4 16.41 -33.24 -8.11
N GLN A 5 17.40 -34.07 -7.72
CA GLN A 5 17.20 -35.07 -6.68
C GLN A 5 16.74 -34.44 -5.35
N SER A 6 17.28 -33.27 -5.00
CA SER A 6 16.87 -32.55 -3.78
C SER A 6 15.45 -32.04 -3.87
N LEU A 7 15.05 -31.48 -5.03
CA LEU A 7 13.69 -31.02 -5.27
C LEU A 7 12.69 -32.20 -5.22
N ASP A 8 13.03 -33.32 -5.83
CA ASP A 8 12.23 -34.55 -5.80
C ASP A 8 12.05 -35.07 -4.37
N ALA A 9 13.14 -35.11 -3.59
CA ALA A 9 13.10 -35.54 -2.19
C ALA A 9 12.23 -34.64 -1.30
N LEU A 10 12.10 -33.36 -1.65
CA LEU A 10 11.25 -32.36 -0.97
C LEU A 10 9.83 -32.26 -1.56
N ASN A 11 9.50 -33.06 -2.57
CA ASN A 11 8.24 -33.00 -3.31
C ASN A 11 7.96 -31.61 -3.90
N ILE A 12 9.00 -30.86 -4.26
CA ILE A 12 8.84 -29.55 -4.93
C ILE A 12 8.68 -29.79 -6.43
N LYS A 13 7.55 -29.36 -6.97
CA LYS A 13 7.28 -29.46 -8.41
C LYS A 13 8.12 -28.45 -9.18
N TYR A 14 8.72 -28.89 -10.27
CA TYR A 14 9.50 -28.05 -11.17
C TYR A 14 9.35 -28.48 -12.61
N GLU A 15 9.69 -27.57 -13.53
CA GLU A 15 9.79 -27.81 -14.96
C GLU A 15 11.21 -27.51 -15.44
N ILE A 16 11.78 -28.37 -16.27
CA ILE A 16 13.09 -28.11 -16.87
C ILE A 16 12.88 -27.30 -18.15
N ASN A 17 13.31 -26.05 -18.13
CA ASN A 17 13.23 -25.16 -19.29
C ASN A 17 14.63 -24.85 -19.84
N ASN A 18 15.02 -25.53 -20.91
CA ASN A 18 16.32 -25.32 -21.58
C ASN A 18 16.44 -23.97 -22.32
N ARG A 19 15.35 -23.20 -22.39
CA ARG A 19 15.31 -21.88 -23.02
C ARG A 19 15.26 -20.75 -22.01
N LEU A 20 15.36 -21.07 -20.72
CA LEU A 20 15.37 -20.05 -19.67
C LEU A 20 16.58 -19.13 -19.83
N VAL A 21 16.34 -17.88 -20.14
CA VAL A 21 17.36 -16.82 -20.22
C VAL A 21 17.12 -15.83 -19.10
N ARG A 22 18.16 -15.57 -18.31
CA ARG A 22 18.15 -14.52 -17.29
C ARG A 22 18.91 -13.30 -17.80
N GLY A 23 18.45 -12.11 -17.42
CA GLY A 23 19.02 -10.83 -17.89
C GLY A 23 20.44 -10.52 -17.41
N LEU A 24 21.11 -11.44 -16.73
CA LEU A 24 22.42 -11.27 -16.15
C LEU A 24 23.33 -12.41 -16.61
N ASP A 25 24.53 -12.10 -17.05
CA ASP A 25 25.49 -13.01 -17.69
C ASP A 25 26.42 -13.74 -16.69
N TYR A 26 26.36 -13.39 -15.42
CA TYR A 26 27.18 -14.00 -14.38
C TYR A 26 26.67 -15.35 -13.87
N TYR A 27 25.47 -15.77 -14.23
CA TYR A 27 24.94 -17.06 -13.82
C TYR A 27 25.70 -18.23 -14.48
N ARG A 28 25.97 -19.25 -13.69
CA ARG A 28 26.65 -20.46 -14.14
C ARG A 28 25.93 -21.71 -13.60
N ARG A 29 25.89 -22.77 -14.40
CA ARG A 29 25.33 -24.10 -14.05
C ARG A 29 23.81 -24.05 -13.83
N THR A 30 23.34 -23.62 -12.67
CA THR A 30 21.94 -23.68 -12.29
C THR A 30 21.37 -22.27 -12.25
N THR A 31 20.30 -22.07 -12.99
CA THR A 31 19.42 -20.89 -12.89
C THR A 31 17.99 -21.37 -12.64
N PHE A 32 17.19 -20.56 -11.97
CA PHE A 32 15.81 -20.89 -11.71
C PHE A 32 14.94 -19.64 -11.73
N GLU A 33 13.65 -19.86 -11.92
CA GLU A 33 12.64 -18.84 -11.92
C GLU A 33 11.39 -19.33 -11.20
N PHE A 34 10.77 -18.47 -10.42
CA PHE A 34 9.45 -18.68 -9.84
C PHE A 34 8.42 -18.00 -10.72
N THR A 35 7.44 -18.74 -11.18
CA THR A 35 6.37 -18.24 -12.02
C THR A 35 5.01 -18.45 -11.37
N SER A 36 4.11 -17.49 -11.55
CA SER A 36 2.70 -17.64 -11.18
C SER A 36 1.85 -17.80 -12.45
N THR A 37 0.97 -18.76 -12.44
CA THR A 37 0.00 -18.97 -13.52
C THR A 37 -1.19 -18.03 -13.44
N ALA A 38 -1.34 -17.29 -12.35
CA ALA A 38 -2.40 -16.31 -12.15
C ALA A 38 -2.13 -14.97 -12.87
N LEU A 39 -0.89 -14.74 -13.30
CA LEU A 39 -0.49 -13.54 -14.01
C LEU A 39 -0.54 -13.77 -15.53
N GLU A 40 -0.76 -12.68 -16.29
CA GLU A 40 -0.74 -12.74 -17.76
C GLU A 40 0.62 -13.20 -18.30
N ALA A 41 0.60 -13.89 -19.46
CA ALA A 41 1.74 -14.58 -20.05
C ALA A 41 3.05 -13.77 -20.16
N ALA A 42 2.98 -12.45 -20.29
CA ALA A 42 4.14 -11.57 -20.38
C ALA A 42 4.81 -11.28 -19.01
N HIS A 43 4.16 -11.59 -17.89
CA HIS A 43 4.58 -11.16 -16.55
C HIS A 43 4.54 -12.27 -15.48
N THR A 44 4.57 -13.53 -15.88
CA THR A 44 4.44 -14.69 -14.99
C THR A 44 5.57 -14.82 -13.97
N ALA A 45 6.77 -14.32 -14.29
CA ALA A 45 7.92 -14.41 -13.39
C ALA A 45 7.78 -13.48 -12.18
N ILE A 46 7.66 -14.04 -10.98
CA ILE A 46 7.62 -13.32 -9.72
C ILE A 46 8.97 -13.23 -9.03
N GLY A 47 9.94 -14.05 -9.44
CA GLY A 47 11.29 -14.01 -8.94
C GLY A 47 12.19 -15.02 -9.61
N GLY A 48 13.44 -15.04 -9.22
CA GLY A 48 14.39 -16.01 -9.72
C GLY A 48 15.81 -15.74 -9.29
N GLY A 49 16.68 -16.68 -9.58
CA GLY A 49 18.07 -16.62 -9.17
C GLY A 49 18.91 -17.68 -9.84
N GLY A 50 20.04 -17.95 -9.23
CA GLY A 50 20.95 -18.96 -9.72
C GLY A 50 22.30 -18.92 -9.06
N ARG A 51 23.18 -19.74 -9.56
CA ARG A 51 24.56 -19.85 -9.12
C ARG A 51 25.45 -18.89 -9.93
N TYR A 52 26.39 -18.21 -9.27
CA TYR A 52 27.28 -17.23 -9.88
C TYR A 52 28.72 -17.32 -9.35
N ASP A 53 29.34 -18.49 -9.53
CA ASP A 53 30.69 -18.82 -9.00
C ASP A 53 31.79 -17.84 -9.42
N GLY A 54 31.66 -17.18 -10.55
CA GLY A 54 32.69 -16.25 -11.09
C GLY A 54 32.49 -14.78 -10.71
N LEU A 55 31.42 -14.42 -10.01
CA LEU A 55 31.08 -13.00 -9.80
C LEU A 55 32.10 -12.30 -8.89
N VAL A 56 32.48 -12.94 -7.78
CA VAL A 56 33.43 -12.34 -6.82
C VAL A 56 34.80 -12.15 -7.47
N GLU A 57 35.26 -13.11 -8.27
CA GLU A 57 36.51 -13.04 -9.01
C GLU A 57 36.48 -11.93 -10.08
N ALA A 58 35.37 -11.78 -10.80
CA ALA A 58 35.18 -10.70 -11.77
C ALA A 58 35.21 -9.29 -11.15
N LEU A 59 34.87 -9.20 -9.85
CA LEU A 59 34.95 -7.97 -9.06
C LEU A 59 36.30 -7.78 -8.35
N GLY A 60 37.31 -8.61 -8.65
CA GLY A 60 38.66 -8.52 -8.08
C GLY A 60 38.87 -9.22 -6.75
N GLY A 61 37.92 -10.02 -6.31
CA GLY A 61 38.03 -10.85 -5.11
C GLY A 61 38.56 -12.26 -5.39
N PRO A 62 38.72 -13.09 -4.36
CA PRO A 62 39.13 -14.49 -4.53
C PRO A 62 38.00 -15.31 -5.19
N ALA A 63 38.35 -16.39 -5.90
CA ALA A 63 37.38 -17.30 -6.48
C ALA A 63 36.46 -17.88 -5.37
N THR A 64 35.21 -17.47 -5.37
CA THR A 64 34.22 -17.77 -4.32
C THR A 64 32.92 -18.21 -4.95
N PRO A 65 32.43 -19.43 -4.66
CA PRO A 65 31.12 -19.82 -5.15
C PRO A 65 30.02 -19.01 -4.50
N GLY A 66 29.02 -18.63 -5.28
CA GLY A 66 27.90 -17.86 -4.83
C GLY A 66 26.56 -18.37 -5.37
N ILE A 67 25.52 -18.18 -4.60
CA ILE A 67 24.13 -18.40 -5.01
C ILE A 67 23.27 -17.29 -4.44
N GLY A 68 22.29 -16.85 -5.19
CA GLY A 68 21.34 -15.86 -4.72
C GLY A 68 20.09 -15.84 -5.57
N PHE A 69 19.11 -15.10 -5.07
CA PHE A 69 17.85 -14.90 -5.75
C PHE A 69 17.24 -13.54 -5.37
N ALA A 70 16.32 -13.07 -6.19
CA ALA A 70 15.50 -11.90 -5.91
C ALA A 70 14.05 -12.20 -6.25
N LEU A 71 13.15 -11.61 -5.48
CA LEU A 71 11.71 -11.64 -5.70
C LEU A 71 11.20 -10.23 -6.03
N GLY A 72 10.30 -10.15 -7.01
CA GLY A 72 9.59 -8.90 -7.31
C GLY A 72 8.43 -8.73 -6.36
N LEU A 73 8.54 -7.81 -5.39
CA LEU A 73 7.48 -7.58 -4.40
C LEU A 73 6.15 -7.23 -5.06
N ASP A 74 6.14 -6.26 -5.97
CA ASP A 74 4.92 -5.85 -6.67
C ASP A 74 4.29 -6.99 -7.47
N ARG A 75 5.11 -7.79 -8.17
CA ARG A 75 4.62 -8.95 -8.92
C ARG A 75 4.07 -10.05 -8.02
N THR A 76 4.70 -10.25 -6.86
CA THR A 76 4.20 -11.20 -5.86
C THR A 76 2.85 -10.74 -5.31
N LEU A 77 2.70 -9.45 -5.01
CA LEU A 77 1.42 -8.89 -4.57
C LEU A 77 0.34 -9.00 -5.66
N LEU A 78 0.67 -8.69 -6.92
CA LEU A 78 -0.27 -8.87 -8.03
C LEU A 78 -0.72 -10.33 -8.19
N ALA A 79 0.19 -11.30 -8.00
CA ALA A 79 -0.16 -12.72 -8.02
C ALA A 79 -1.08 -13.07 -6.84
N CYS A 80 -0.79 -12.58 -5.64
CA CYS A 80 -1.66 -12.75 -4.46
C CYS A 80 -3.05 -12.16 -4.67
N ASP A 81 -3.14 -10.97 -5.29
CA ASP A 81 -4.41 -10.34 -5.61
C ASP A 81 -5.20 -11.16 -6.65
N ALA A 82 -4.53 -11.65 -7.69
CA ALA A 82 -5.17 -12.48 -8.71
C ALA A 82 -5.68 -13.82 -8.16
N GLU A 83 -4.97 -14.41 -7.21
CA GLU A 83 -5.33 -15.65 -6.52
C GLU A 83 -6.22 -15.41 -5.29
N GLN A 84 -6.51 -14.15 -4.94
CA GLN A 84 -7.29 -13.75 -3.77
C GLN A 84 -6.77 -14.38 -2.45
N VAL A 85 -5.44 -14.43 -2.31
CA VAL A 85 -4.77 -15.02 -1.15
C VAL A 85 -5.03 -14.21 0.13
N PHE A 86 -5.17 -12.89 -0.01
CA PHE A 86 -5.42 -11.97 1.09
C PHE A 86 -6.69 -11.17 0.84
N ASP A 87 -7.43 -10.90 1.90
CA ASP A 87 -8.51 -9.92 1.84
C ASP A 87 -7.93 -8.54 1.48
N ALA A 88 -8.61 -7.81 0.61
CA ALA A 88 -8.21 -6.45 0.29
C ALA A 88 -8.16 -5.61 1.57
N PRO A 89 -7.03 -4.94 1.86
CA PRO A 89 -6.94 -4.11 3.06
C PRO A 89 -8.05 -3.07 3.03
N GLN A 90 -8.77 -2.94 4.13
CA GLN A 90 -9.75 -1.88 4.32
C GLN A 90 -9.01 -0.55 4.33
N THR A 91 -8.86 0.07 3.17
CA THR A 91 -8.16 1.37 3.00
C THR A 91 -9.05 2.56 3.35
N ALA A 92 -10.23 2.31 3.91
CA ALA A 92 -11.15 3.35 4.27
C ALA A 92 -10.50 4.34 5.24
N VAL A 93 -10.51 5.61 4.87
CA VAL A 93 -10.16 6.72 5.73
C VAL A 93 -11.24 6.87 6.80
N ASP A 94 -10.86 7.05 8.06
CA ASP A 94 -11.85 7.27 9.11
C ASP A 94 -12.42 8.69 9.02
N VAL A 95 -11.54 9.67 8.81
CA VAL A 95 -11.88 11.09 8.81
C VAL A 95 -11.27 11.79 7.60
N PHE A 96 -12.10 12.50 6.83
CA PHE A 96 -11.61 13.37 5.77
C PHE A 96 -11.80 14.84 6.17
N VAL A 97 -10.74 15.64 6.10
CA VAL A 97 -10.80 17.05 6.47
C VAL A 97 -10.97 17.91 5.23
N VAL A 98 -12.04 18.69 5.22
CA VAL A 98 -12.40 19.66 4.18
C VAL A 98 -12.09 21.06 4.72
N ASP A 99 -11.19 21.76 4.07
CA ASP A 99 -10.77 23.12 4.42
C ASP A 99 -11.04 24.06 3.23
N THR A 100 -11.88 25.04 3.44
CA THR A 100 -12.24 26.02 2.41
C THR A 100 -11.58 27.38 2.63
N VAL A 101 -10.63 27.45 3.59
CA VAL A 101 -9.91 28.70 3.91
C VAL A 101 -8.57 28.73 3.18
N ASP A 102 -7.57 28.01 3.67
CA ASP A 102 -6.21 28.06 3.12
C ASP A 102 -5.46 26.71 3.16
N GLY A 103 -6.11 25.67 3.61
CA GLY A 103 -5.55 24.31 3.72
C GLY A 103 -4.67 24.07 4.94
N ARG A 104 -4.31 25.09 5.72
CA ARG A 104 -3.50 24.94 6.95
C ARG A 104 -4.26 24.24 8.06
N HIS A 105 -5.52 24.58 8.23
CA HIS A 105 -6.37 23.94 9.25
C HIS A 105 -6.53 22.44 8.97
N ALA A 106 -6.72 22.05 7.71
CA ALA A 106 -6.76 20.64 7.35
C ALA A 106 -5.42 19.93 7.62
N HIS A 107 -4.29 20.60 7.38
CA HIS A 107 -2.98 20.03 7.68
C HIS A 107 -2.80 19.77 9.18
N GLU A 108 -3.10 20.77 10.01
CA GLU A 108 -3.00 20.68 11.47
C GLU A 108 -3.92 19.60 12.04
N LEU A 109 -5.17 19.56 11.56
CA LEU A 109 -6.14 18.57 12.03
C LEU A 109 -5.79 17.15 11.59
N CYS A 110 -5.33 16.95 10.36
CA CYS A 110 -4.85 15.63 9.93
C CYS A 110 -3.67 15.16 10.76
N HIS A 111 -2.73 16.06 11.09
CA HIS A 111 -1.61 15.72 11.96
C HIS A 111 -2.11 15.31 13.36
N LEU A 112 -2.99 16.11 13.96
CA LEU A 112 -3.57 15.82 15.29
C LEU A 112 -4.30 14.48 15.31
N LEU A 113 -5.16 14.23 14.31
CA LEU A 113 -5.93 13.00 14.21
C LEU A 113 -5.02 11.77 14.04
N ARG A 114 -4.05 11.85 13.12
CA ARG A 114 -3.08 10.76 12.89
C ARG A 114 -2.25 10.45 14.12
N SER A 115 -1.80 11.48 14.85
CA SER A 115 -1.05 11.32 16.11
C SER A 115 -1.89 10.67 17.22
N ASN A 116 -3.24 10.68 17.07
CA ASN A 116 -4.16 10.02 17.99
C ASN A 116 -4.77 8.71 17.45
N GLY A 117 -4.15 8.14 16.42
CA GLY A 117 -4.48 6.81 15.90
C GLY A 117 -5.62 6.75 14.89
N PHE A 118 -6.15 7.91 14.43
CA PHE A 118 -7.18 7.93 13.38
C PHE A 118 -6.55 7.93 11.98
N ARG A 119 -7.15 7.23 11.04
CA ARG A 119 -6.80 7.30 9.62
C ARG A 119 -7.46 8.54 9.03
N ALA A 120 -6.72 9.62 8.91
CA ALA A 120 -7.21 10.90 8.43
C ALA A 120 -6.56 11.30 7.11
N ASP A 121 -7.34 11.93 6.20
CA ASP A 121 -6.85 12.49 4.96
C ASP A 121 -7.52 13.82 4.64
N ARG A 122 -7.04 14.53 3.63
CA ARG A 122 -7.52 15.85 3.20
C ARG A 122 -7.32 16.04 1.69
N ALA A 123 -7.96 17.04 1.14
CA ALA A 123 -7.58 17.55 -0.18
C ALA A 123 -6.28 18.36 -0.10
N TYR A 124 -5.41 18.21 -1.09
CA TYR A 124 -4.12 18.90 -1.14
C TYR A 124 -4.16 20.21 -1.93
N ASP A 125 -5.14 20.38 -2.79
CA ASP A 125 -5.33 21.60 -3.56
C ASP A 125 -6.46 22.42 -2.91
N LEU A 126 -6.40 23.75 -3.06
CA LEU A 126 -7.47 24.65 -2.65
C LEU A 126 -8.67 24.51 -3.61
N ARG A 127 -9.37 23.40 -3.51
CA ARG A 127 -10.56 23.09 -4.30
C ARG A 127 -11.81 23.62 -3.63
N SER A 128 -12.87 23.79 -4.43
CA SER A 128 -14.17 24.13 -3.87
C SER A 128 -14.66 23.08 -2.89
N MET A 129 -15.50 23.47 -1.92
CA MET A 129 -16.12 22.56 -0.96
C MET A 129 -16.75 21.33 -1.62
N LYS A 130 -17.47 21.53 -2.71
CA LYS A 130 -18.09 20.42 -3.47
C LYS A 130 -17.06 19.41 -3.97
N ALA A 131 -15.92 19.88 -4.47
CA ALA A 131 -14.86 19.01 -4.97
C ALA A 131 -14.15 18.26 -3.83
N GLN A 132 -13.92 18.91 -2.69
CA GLN A 132 -13.34 18.28 -1.51
C GLN A 132 -14.29 17.23 -0.91
N MET A 133 -15.59 17.52 -0.80
CA MET A 133 -16.60 16.55 -0.35
C MET A 133 -16.70 15.33 -1.27
N LYS A 134 -16.57 15.51 -2.59
CA LYS A 134 -16.49 14.40 -3.53
C LYS A 134 -15.22 13.54 -3.31
N SER A 135 -14.14 14.15 -2.87
CA SER A 135 -12.92 13.41 -2.50
C SER A 135 -13.11 12.64 -1.19
N ALA A 136 -13.78 13.24 -0.20
CA ALA A 136 -14.16 12.56 1.04
C ALA A 136 -15.02 11.31 0.77
N ASP A 137 -16.01 11.44 -0.09
CA ASP A 137 -16.88 10.32 -0.49
C ASP A 137 -16.08 9.19 -1.15
N ARG A 138 -15.23 9.54 -2.14
CA ARG A 138 -14.40 8.54 -2.83
C ARG A 138 -13.33 7.87 -1.95
N SER A 139 -12.89 8.53 -0.88
CA SER A 139 -11.94 7.95 0.07
C SER A 139 -12.58 6.91 0.99
N GLY A 140 -13.90 6.75 0.96
CA GLY A 140 -14.64 5.90 1.88
C GLY A 140 -14.61 6.41 3.33
N ALA A 141 -14.35 7.71 3.54
CA ALA A 141 -14.32 8.29 4.87
C ALA A 141 -15.67 8.12 5.58
N LYS A 142 -15.62 7.77 6.86
CA LYS A 142 -16.83 7.66 7.69
C LYS A 142 -17.33 9.03 8.14
N ILE A 143 -16.41 9.98 8.32
CA ILE A 143 -16.68 11.33 8.81
C ILE A 143 -15.98 12.34 7.91
N ALA A 144 -16.68 13.44 7.59
CA ALA A 144 -16.06 14.65 7.07
C ALA A 144 -16.03 15.72 8.17
N LEU A 145 -14.87 16.34 8.39
CA LEU A 145 -14.69 17.54 9.19
C LEU A 145 -14.58 18.71 8.24
N ILE A 146 -15.43 19.72 8.41
CA ILE A 146 -15.52 20.85 7.50
C ILE A 146 -15.13 22.12 8.27
N ILE A 147 -14.22 22.89 7.66
CA ILE A 147 -13.73 24.16 8.20
C ILE A 147 -13.85 25.22 7.12
N GLY A 148 -14.59 26.24 7.42
CA GLY A 148 -14.67 27.49 6.69
C GLY A 148 -14.28 28.67 7.57
N SER A 149 -14.36 29.89 7.04
CA SER A 149 -14.01 31.10 7.78
C SER A 149 -14.84 31.26 9.06
N GLU A 150 -16.12 30.90 9.00
CA GLU A 150 -17.03 30.98 10.15
C GLU A 150 -16.62 30.01 11.27
N GLU A 151 -16.23 28.78 10.91
CA GLU A 151 -15.74 27.79 11.88
C GLU A 151 -14.43 28.24 12.54
N VAL A 152 -13.55 28.88 11.77
CA VAL A 152 -12.30 29.46 12.29
C VAL A 152 -12.59 30.54 13.32
N GLU A 153 -13.46 31.50 13.00
CA GLU A 153 -13.83 32.59 13.90
C GLU A 153 -14.47 32.09 15.19
N LYS A 154 -15.31 31.06 15.10
CA LYS A 154 -16.03 30.47 16.25
C LYS A 154 -15.23 29.43 17.00
N SER A 155 -13.99 29.11 16.59
CA SER A 155 -13.21 27.99 17.12
C SER A 155 -13.99 26.67 17.15
N SER A 156 -14.79 26.43 16.11
CA SER A 156 -15.62 25.25 15.91
C SER A 156 -15.19 24.47 14.67
N ILE A 157 -15.77 23.30 14.50
CA ILE A 157 -15.60 22.43 13.32
C ILE A 157 -16.97 21.82 13.04
N MET A 158 -17.38 21.80 11.78
CA MET A 158 -18.58 21.09 11.39
C MET A 158 -18.24 19.61 11.18
N LEU A 159 -18.85 18.73 11.95
CA LEU A 159 -18.71 17.27 11.84
C LEU A 159 -19.90 16.72 11.07
N ARG A 160 -19.62 15.95 10.04
CA ARG A 160 -20.62 15.29 9.19
C ARG A 160 -20.33 13.80 9.07
N PRO A 161 -21.13 12.92 9.70
CA PRO A 161 -21.11 11.49 9.39
C PRO A 161 -21.56 11.27 7.94
N MET A 162 -20.76 10.54 7.17
CA MET A 162 -20.99 10.39 5.71
C MET A 162 -22.23 9.53 5.40
N GLY A 163 -22.60 8.62 6.30
CA GLY A 163 -23.76 7.76 6.11
C GLY A 163 -25.13 8.42 6.37
N SER A 164 -25.25 9.30 7.38
CA SER A 164 -26.52 9.96 7.74
C SER A 164 -26.75 11.26 6.99
N GLY A 165 -25.69 11.94 6.57
CA GLY A 165 -25.75 13.24 5.92
C GLY A 165 -26.08 14.43 6.84
N GLU A 166 -26.46 14.19 8.09
CA GLU A 166 -26.66 15.22 9.09
C GLU A 166 -25.32 15.75 9.59
N GLN A 167 -25.21 17.07 9.69
CA GLN A 167 -23.99 17.71 10.18
C GLN A 167 -24.28 18.57 11.41
N TYR A 168 -23.33 18.62 12.33
CA TYR A 168 -23.44 19.42 13.54
C TYR A 168 -22.10 20.06 13.91
N SER A 169 -22.18 21.20 14.61
CA SER A 169 -21.01 21.94 15.04
C SER A 169 -20.46 21.37 16.34
N ILE A 170 -19.15 21.21 16.41
CA ILE A 170 -18.42 20.79 17.61
C ILE A 170 -17.37 21.85 17.98
N ALA A 171 -17.05 22.01 19.24
CA ALA A 171 -15.95 22.86 19.64
C ALA A 171 -14.60 22.19 19.28
N ARG A 172 -13.64 22.97 18.77
CA ARG A 172 -12.34 22.44 18.35
C ARG A 172 -11.62 21.66 19.46
N LYS A 173 -11.78 22.06 20.72
CA LYS A 173 -11.21 21.39 21.90
C LYS A 173 -11.76 19.98 22.14
N ASP A 174 -12.99 19.69 21.71
CA ASP A 174 -13.70 18.44 21.95
C ASP A 174 -13.56 17.46 20.76
N LEU A 175 -12.82 17.85 19.71
CA LEU A 175 -12.67 17.13 18.44
C LEU A 175 -12.43 15.64 18.59
N LEU A 176 -11.42 15.26 19.36
CA LEU A 176 -11.01 13.84 19.47
C LEU A 176 -12.10 12.97 20.12
N GLY A 177 -12.78 13.53 21.11
CA GLY A 177 -13.91 12.85 21.78
C GLY A 177 -15.10 12.68 20.87
N GLU A 178 -15.46 13.72 20.13
CA GLU A 178 -16.61 13.67 19.21
C GLU A 178 -16.32 12.78 17.98
N VAL A 179 -15.11 12.79 17.46
CA VAL A 179 -14.71 11.86 16.38
C VAL A 179 -14.81 10.40 16.84
N ARG A 180 -14.34 10.07 18.05
CA ARG A 180 -14.48 8.70 18.59
C ARG A 180 -15.92 8.29 18.70
N LYS A 181 -16.76 9.11 19.31
CA LYS A 181 -18.21 8.85 19.42
C LYS A 181 -18.81 8.59 18.04
N ALA A 182 -18.57 9.44 17.07
CA ALA A 182 -19.14 9.34 15.73
C ALA A 182 -18.65 8.10 14.95
N LEU A 183 -17.45 7.60 15.23
CA LEU A 183 -16.92 6.36 14.66
C LEU A 183 -17.46 5.10 15.33
N ASP A 184 -17.76 5.16 16.64
CA ASP A 184 -18.30 4.05 17.43
C ASP A 184 -19.82 3.87 17.26
N THR A 185 -20.49 4.91 16.75
CA THR A 185 -21.94 4.84 16.45
C THR A 185 -22.13 4.04 15.15
N LYS A 186 -22.59 2.78 15.28
CA LYS A 186 -22.94 1.90 14.16
C LYS A 186 -24.33 2.23 13.62
#